data_7612b13433484ff59bfcde5fe25c1eb0
#
_entry.id   7612b13433484ff59bfcde5fe25c1eb0
#
_cell.length_a   1.000
_cell.length_b   1.000
_cell.length_c   1.000
_cell.angle_alpha   90.00
_cell.angle_beta   90.00
_cell.angle_gamma   90.00
#
_symmetry.space_group_name_H-M   'P 1'
#
loop_
_entity.id
_entity.type
_entity.pdbx_description
1 polymer ?
#
loop_
_entity_poly.entity_id
_entity_poly.type
_entity_poly.pdbx_seq_one_letter_code
_entity_poly.pdbx_strand_id
1 'polypeptide(L)'
;MEELIEAILEDPFRRGEIETNGSVDLKPYHILKKRPSFTMDYKAPDSGMEKEMLLSNLELLGSEDTLKFVVSSRRDMEKALEILEKYRLVGKTAVYFSPVFGRIQPVEIVDFLMEKKLNDVKLQIQLHKVIWDPQKRGV
;
A
#
# COMPACT_ATOMS: atom_id res chain seq x y z
N MET A 1 2.67 19.32 -11.49
CA MET A 1 3.24 18.19 -10.72
C MET A 1 4.09 17.27 -11.58
N GLU A 2 3.62 16.88 -12.74
CA GLU A 2 4.36 16.01 -13.65
C GLU A 2 5.70 16.62 -14.10
N GLU A 3 5.69 17.90 -14.48
CA GLU A 3 6.91 18.64 -14.88
C GLU A 3 7.93 18.69 -13.73
N LEU A 4 7.47 18.86 -12.49
CA LEU A 4 8.35 18.86 -11.31
C LEU A 4 8.98 17.49 -11.10
N ILE A 5 8.19 16.41 -11.27
CA ILE A 5 8.69 15.05 -11.14
C ILE A 5 9.70 14.73 -12.21
N GLU A 6 9.44 15.12 -13.46
CA GLU A 6 10.40 14.95 -14.55
C GLU A 6 11.71 15.67 -14.26
N ALA A 7 11.64 16.94 -13.80
CA ALA A 7 12.82 17.72 -13.44
C ALA A 7 13.65 17.06 -12.33
N ILE A 8 12.98 16.50 -11.32
CA ILE A 8 13.66 15.77 -10.22
C ILE A 8 14.33 14.49 -10.74
N LEU A 9 13.66 13.78 -11.66
CA LEU A 9 14.12 12.49 -12.18
C LEU A 9 15.15 12.61 -13.30
N GLU A 10 15.42 13.81 -13.81
CA GLU A 10 16.51 14.04 -14.77
C GLU A 10 17.89 13.74 -14.17
N ASP A 11 18.05 13.91 -12.85
CA ASP A 11 19.26 13.53 -12.15
C ASP A 11 19.37 11.98 -12.11
N PRO A 12 20.44 11.37 -12.70
CA PRO A 12 20.56 9.92 -12.76
C PRO A 12 20.73 9.25 -11.39
N PHE A 13 21.06 10.02 -10.36
CA PHE A 13 21.24 9.52 -8.99
C PHE A 13 19.99 9.66 -8.14
N ARG A 14 18.93 10.28 -8.66
CA ARG A 14 17.66 10.45 -7.92
C ARG A 14 16.63 9.43 -8.38
N ARG A 15 15.94 8.87 -7.39
CA ARG A 15 14.75 8.05 -7.61
C ARG A 15 13.57 8.78 -6.98
N GLY A 16 12.48 8.92 -7.74
CA GLY A 16 11.25 9.49 -7.24
C GLY A 16 10.35 8.40 -6.67
N GLU A 17 9.76 8.65 -5.51
CA GLU A 17 8.73 7.82 -4.92
C GLU A 17 7.50 8.69 -4.65
N ILE A 18 6.33 8.20 -5.05
CA ILE A 18 5.04 8.87 -4.80
C ILE A 18 4.23 8.01 -3.86
N GLU A 19 3.91 8.56 -2.69
CA GLU A 19 2.94 7.97 -1.77
C GLU A 19 1.55 8.49 -2.12
N THR A 20 0.57 7.60 -2.19
CA THR A 20 -0.79 7.95 -2.58
C THR A 20 -1.81 7.07 -1.86
N ASN A 21 -2.99 7.64 -1.64
CA ASN A 21 -4.15 6.86 -1.17
C ASN A 21 -4.98 6.28 -2.31
N GLY A 22 -4.49 6.38 -3.55
CA GLY A 22 -5.16 5.83 -4.72
C GLY A 22 -6.33 6.64 -5.26
N SER A 23 -6.60 7.86 -4.73
CA SER A 23 -7.71 8.69 -5.19
C SER A 23 -7.41 9.51 -6.44
N VAL A 24 -6.14 9.63 -6.80
CA VAL A 24 -5.68 10.38 -7.97
C VAL A 24 -5.25 9.40 -9.07
N ASP A 25 -5.58 9.70 -10.32
CA ASP A 25 -5.15 8.89 -11.45
C ASP A 25 -3.62 8.93 -11.58
N LEU A 26 -2.99 7.78 -11.53
CA LEU A 26 -1.53 7.64 -11.64
C LEU A 26 -1.03 7.49 -13.08
N LYS A 27 -1.95 7.35 -14.03
CA LYS A 27 -1.59 7.13 -15.44
C LYS A 27 -0.65 8.18 -16.01
N PRO A 28 -0.85 9.51 -15.75
CA PRO A 28 0.07 10.53 -16.25
C PRO A 28 1.51 10.34 -15.78
N TYR A 29 1.70 9.86 -14.55
CA TYR A 29 3.04 9.62 -13.98
C TYR A 29 3.64 8.31 -14.47
N HIS A 30 2.80 7.33 -14.79
CA HIS A 30 3.21 6.01 -15.26
C HIS A 30 3.89 6.09 -16.64
N ILE A 31 3.49 7.03 -17.47
CA ILE A 31 4.02 7.20 -18.84
C ILE A 31 5.26 8.10 -18.93
N LEU A 32 5.71 8.67 -17.80
CA LEU A 32 6.91 9.51 -17.80
C LEU A 32 8.15 8.70 -18.22
N LYS A 33 9.07 9.36 -18.91
CA LYS A 33 10.32 8.74 -19.39
C LYS A 33 11.11 8.07 -18.28
N LYS A 34 11.17 8.72 -17.11
CA LYS A 34 11.66 8.14 -15.85
C LYS A 34 10.48 8.02 -14.89
N ARG A 35 9.91 6.84 -14.84
CA ARG A 35 8.75 6.57 -14.02
C ARG A 35 9.12 6.57 -12.53
N PRO A 36 8.43 7.34 -11.67
CA PRO A 36 8.59 7.20 -10.23
C PRO A 36 8.02 5.86 -9.75
N SER A 37 8.48 5.37 -8.62
CA SER A 37 7.84 4.25 -7.93
C SER A 37 6.63 4.76 -7.14
N PHE A 38 5.62 3.91 -6.96
CA PHE A 38 4.42 4.24 -6.19
C PHE A 38 4.34 3.40 -4.93
N THR A 39 4.00 4.05 -3.82
CA THR A 39 3.55 3.38 -2.60
C THR A 39 2.09 3.77 -2.40
N MET A 40 1.18 2.83 -2.64
CA MET A 40 -0.25 3.08 -2.57
C MET A 40 -0.86 2.42 -1.34
N ASP A 41 -1.55 3.22 -0.54
CA ASP A 41 -2.34 2.74 0.59
C ASP A 41 -3.76 2.43 0.12
N TYR A 42 -4.14 1.17 0.15
CA TYR A 42 -5.52 0.78 -0.09
C TYR A 42 -6.35 1.00 1.18
N LYS A 43 -7.37 1.83 1.07
CA LYS A 43 -8.29 2.12 2.17
C LYS A 43 -9.40 1.07 2.17
N ALA A 44 -9.33 0.17 3.13
CA ALA A 44 -10.26 -0.95 3.26
C ALA A 44 -11.68 -0.50 3.68
N PRO A 45 -12.70 -1.37 3.57
CA PRO A 45 -14.10 -1.00 3.83
C PRO A 45 -14.34 -0.32 5.18
N ASP A 46 -13.69 -0.80 6.24
CA ASP A 46 -13.89 -0.24 7.58
C ASP A 46 -13.30 1.16 7.78
N SER A 47 -12.49 1.65 6.82
CA SER A 47 -11.99 3.03 6.83
C SER A 47 -13.03 4.05 6.37
N GLY A 48 -14.07 3.61 5.64
CA GLY A 48 -15.05 4.48 5.00
C GLY A 48 -14.53 5.23 3.78
N MET A 49 -13.27 5.03 3.40
CA MET A 49 -12.59 5.77 2.32
C MET A 49 -12.43 4.95 1.03
N GLU A 50 -12.92 3.73 1.00
CA GLU A 50 -12.77 2.84 -0.18
C GLU A 50 -13.35 3.46 -1.45
N LYS A 51 -14.45 4.21 -1.34
CA LYS A 51 -15.14 4.86 -2.47
C LYS A 51 -14.27 5.89 -3.19
N GLU A 52 -13.32 6.49 -2.49
CA GLU A 52 -12.44 7.52 -3.03
C GLU A 52 -11.32 6.97 -3.90
N MET A 53 -11.17 5.65 -3.94
CA MET A 53 -10.08 5.01 -4.65
C MET A 53 -10.40 4.76 -6.12
N LEU A 54 -9.42 5.04 -6.99
CA LEU A 54 -9.48 4.68 -8.41
C LEU A 54 -8.88 3.28 -8.58
N LEU A 55 -9.73 2.29 -8.72
CA LEU A 55 -9.29 0.89 -8.84
C LEU A 55 -8.43 0.65 -10.08
N SER A 56 -8.56 1.48 -11.12
CA SER A 56 -7.69 1.43 -12.31
C SER A 56 -6.21 1.65 -11.98
N ASN A 57 -5.88 2.34 -10.89
CA ASN A 57 -4.51 2.52 -10.45
C ASN A 57 -3.84 1.19 -10.09
N LEU A 58 -4.62 0.20 -9.63
CA LEU A 58 -4.08 -1.12 -9.27
C LEU A 58 -3.47 -1.85 -10.48
N GLU A 59 -3.99 -1.60 -11.66
CA GLU A 59 -3.48 -2.19 -12.89
C GLU A 59 -2.13 -1.61 -13.30
N LEU A 60 -1.82 -0.39 -12.83
CA LEU A 60 -0.57 0.32 -13.14
C LEU A 60 0.60 -0.10 -12.23
N LEU A 61 0.33 -0.77 -11.11
CA LEU A 61 1.35 -1.18 -10.17
C LEU A 61 2.21 -2.32 -10.75
N GLY A 62 3.52 -2.24 -10.52
CA GLY A 62 4.50 -3.22 -11.00
C GLY A 62 5.54 -3.55 -9.95
N SER A 63 6.65 -4.17 -10.38
CA SER A 63 7.70 -4.68 -9.48
C SER A 63 8.41 -3.59 -8.66
N GLU A 64 8.41 -2.37 -9.16
CA GLU A 64 9.04 -1.22 -8.47
C GLU A 64 8.09 -0.55 -7.45
N ASP A 65 6.85 -0.99 -7.39
CA ASP A 65 5.81 -0.37 -6.60
C ASP A 65 5.47 -1.18 -5.35
N THR A 66 4.78 -0.53 -4.42
CA THR A 66 4.31 -1.15 -3.19
C THR A 66 2.83 -0.86 -3.00
N LEU A 67 2.06 -1.89 -2.69
CA LEU A 67 0.67 -1.78 -2.30
C LEU A 67 0.54 -2.18 -0.82
N LYS A 68 -0.01 -1.28 -0.03
CA LYS A 68 -0.21 -1.50 1.39
C LYS A 68 -1.69 -1.50 1.73
N PHE A 69 -2.16 -2.56 2.37
CA PHE A 69 -3.50 -2.66 2.92
C PHE A 69 -3.46 -2.33 4.40
N VAL A 70 -4.10 -1.23 4.77
CA VAL A 70 -4.27 -0.86 6.18
C VAL A 70 -5.56 -1.49 6.65
N VAL A 71 -5.46 -2.48 7.54
CA VAL A 71 -6.58 -3.33 7.93
C VAL A 71 -6.92 -3.18 9.41
N SER A 72 -8.23 -3.18 9.72
CA SER A 72 -8.73 -3.06 11.08
C SER A 72 -9.58 -4.26 11.52
N SER A 73 -9.85 -5.20 10.60
CA SER A 73 -10.73 -6.33 10.85
C SER A 73 -10.45 -7.47 9.88
N ARG A 74 -11.02 -8.64 10.16
CA ARG A 74 -11.00 -9.77 9.21
C ARG A 74 -11.70 -9.41 7.90
N ARG A 75 -12.77 -8.64 7.95
CA ARG A 75 -13.49 -8.16 6.77
C ARG A 75 -12.56 -7.39 5.84
N ASP A 76 -11.72 -6.52 6.41
CA ASP A 76 -10.73 -5.76 5.64
C ASP A 76 -9.72 -6.69 4.96
N MET A 77 -9.26 -7.72 5.67
CA MET A 77 -8.32 -8.69 5.11
C MET A 77 -8.94 -9.54 4.00
N GLU A 78 -10.19 -9.93 4.15
CA GLU A 78 -10.92 -10.68 3.12
C GLU A 78 -11.12 -9.85 1.86
N LYS A 79 -11.42 -8.56 2.02
CA LYS A 79 -11.50 -7.63 0.89
C LYS A 79 -10.14 -7.44 0.21
N ALA A 80 -9.09 -7.34 0.99
CA ALA A 80 -7.73 -7.25 0.45
C ALA A 80 -7.39 -8.50 -0.38
N LEU A 81 -7.72 -9.69 0.11
CA LEU A 81 -7.52 -10.93 -0.62
C LEU A 81 -8.29 -10.94 -1.96
N GLU A 82 -9.54 -10.52 -1.92
CA GLU A 82 -10.38 -10.38 -3.13
C GLU A 82 -9.72 -9.48 -4.18
N ILE A 83 -9.19 -8.33 -3.75
CA ILE A 83 -8.49 -7.38 -4.63
C ILE A 83 -7.19 -8.00 -5.17
N LEU A 84 -6.41 -8.67 -4.33
CA LEU A 84 -5.17 -9.32 -4.75
C LEU A 84 -5.42 -10.38 -5.82
N GLU A 85 -6.48 -11.16 -5.67
CA GLU A 85 -6.86 -12.19 -6.64
C GLU A 85 -7.40 -11.59 -7.92
N LYS A 86 -8.29 -10.61 -7.82
CA LYS A 86 -8.93 -9.97 -8.97
C LYS A 86 -7.92 -9.31 -9.91
N TYR A 87 -6.94 -8.61 -9.36
CA TYR A 87 -5.93 -7.88 -10.14
C TYR A 87 -4.61 -8.64 -10.27
N ARG A 88 -4.52 -9.86 -9.72
CA ARG A 88 -3.33 -10.72 -9.78
C ARG A 88 -2.07 -9.99 -9.30
N LEU A 89 -2.17 -9.35 -8.14
CA LEU A 89 -1.13 -8.46 -7.62
C LEU A 89 0.01 -9.20 -6.91
N VAL A 90 -0.25 -10.36 -6.35
CA VAL A 90 0.78 -11.18 -5.69
C VAL A 90 1.80 -11.63 -6.74
N GLY A 91 3.08 -11.31 -6.48
CA GLY A 91 4.15 -11.57 -7.44
C GLY A 91 4.33 -10.48 -8.50
N LYS A 92 3.37 -9.57 -8.65
CA LYS A 92 3.44 -8.43 -9.59
C LYS A 92 3.98 -7.18 -8.93
N THR A 93 3.58 -6.92 -7.69
CA THR A 93 4.01 -5.77 -6.89
C THR A 93 4.26 -6.22 -5.45
N ALA A 94 5.04 -5.45 -4.69
CA ALA A 94 5.23 -5.72 -3.27
C ALA A 94 3.94 -5.44 -2.51
N VAL A 95 3.48 -6.38 -1.68
CA VAL A 95 2.23 -6.26 -0.93
C VAL A 95 2.48 -6.36 0.57
N TYR A 96 1.95 -5.41 1.32
CA TYR A 96 2.04 -5.36 2.77
C TYR A 96 0.65 -5.24 3.40
N PHE A 97 0.45 -5.95 4.52
CA PHE A 97 -0.67 -5.72 5.41
C PHE A 97 -0.17 -5.00 6.65
N SER A 98 -0.86 -3.94 7.04
CA SER A 98 -0.51 -3.12 8.21
C SER A 98 -1.74 -2.98 9.12
N PRO A 99 -1.60 -3.28 10.43
CA PRO A 99 -2.74 -3.16 11.33
C PRO A 99 -3.04 -1.71 11.70
N VAL A 100 -4.34 -1.40 11.83
CA VAL A 100 -4.77 -0.18 12.51
C VAL A 100 -4.58 -0.43 14.01
N PHE A 101 -3.75 0.38 14.65
CA PHE A 101 -3.44 0.24 16.07
C PHE A 101 -4.71 0.24 16.93
N GLY A 102 -4.79 -0.72 17.84
CA GLY A 102 -5.93 -0.86 18.75
C GLY A 102 -7.20 -1.47 18.15
N ARG A 103 -7.22 -1.73 16.84
CA ARG A 103 -8.37 -2.32 16.15
C ARG A 103 -8.17 -3.80 15.82
N ILE A 104 -6.96 -4.18 15.47
CA ILE A 104 -6.60 -5.55 15.17
C ILE A 104 -5.20 -5.84 15.70
N GLN A 105 -4.95 -7.06 16.14
CA GLN A 105 -3.64 -7.46 16.61
C GLN A 105 -2.79 -7.98 15.44
N PRO A 106 -1.47 -7.71 15.41
CA PRO A 106 -0.60 -8.23 14.36
C PRO A 106 -0.67 -9.75 14.18
N VAL A 107 -0.85 -10.50 15.27
CA VAL A 107 -0.97 -11.97 15.20
C VAL A 107 -2.18 -12.42 14.38
N GLU A 108 -3.28 -11.68 14.41
CA GLU A 108 -4.48 -11.99 13.62
C GLU A 108 -4.18 -11.88 12.12
N ILE A 109 -3.34 -10.91 11.73
CA ILE A 109 -2.89 -10.76 10.33
C ILE A 109 -2.00 -11.94 9.94
N VAL A 110 -1.04 -12.30 10.80
CA VAL A 110 -0.14 -13.45 10.55
C VAL A 110 -0.96 -14.72 10.36
N ASP A 111 -1.92 -14.98 11.24
CA ASP A 111 -2.78 -16.16 11.16
C ASP A 111 -3.58 -16.19 9.86
N PHE A 112 -4.11 -15.05 9.43
CA PHE A 112 -4.82 -14.93 8.16
C PHE A 112 -3.90 -15.20 6.96
N LEU A 113 -2.69 -14.62 6.95
CA LEU A 113 -1.73 -14.84 5.87
C LEU A 113 -1.32 -16.31 5.77
N MET A 114 -1.17 -16.99 6.90
CA MET A 114 -0.85 -18.43 6.95
C MET A 114 -2.05 -19.28 6.48
N GLU A 115 -3.26 -18.98 6.95
CA GLU A 115 -4.49 -19.66 6.56
C GLU A 115 -4.71 -19.61 5.05
N LYS A 116 -4.47 -18.46 4.44
CA LYS A 116 -4.67 -18.23 3.00
C LYS A 116 -3.43 -18.53 2.16
N LYS A 117 -2.35 -18.98 2.78
CA LYS A 117 -1.06 -19.29 2.12
C LYS A 117 -0.50 -18.12 1.31
N LEU A 118 -0.60 -16.92 1.85
CA LEU A 118 -0.14 -15.68 1.23
C LEU A 118 1.34 -15.43 1.59
N ASN A 119 2.23 -16.30 1.12
CA ASN A 119 3.65 -16.30 1.50
C ASN A 119 4.42 -15.08 1.01
N ASP A 120 3.97 -14.44 -0.07
CA ASP A 120 4.61 -13.26 -0.65
C ASP A 120 4.04 -11.95 -0.12
N VAL A 121 3.02 -12.00 0.73
CA VAL A 121 2.45 -10.83 1.43
C VAL A 121 3.14 -10.68 2.78
N LYS A 122 3.56 -9.45 3.09
CA LYS A 122 4.31 -9.15 4.30
C LYS A 122 3.46 -8.39 5.31
N LEU A 123 3.75 -8.59 6.59
CA LEU A 123 3.21 -7.79 7.68
C LEU A 123 4.14 -6.60 7.92
N GLN A 124 3.57 -5.40 7.98
CA GLN A 124 4.29 -4.19 8.38
C GLN A 124 3.67 -3.62 9.65
N ILE A 125 4.48 -3.39 10.68
CA ILE A 125 4.05 -2.75 11.92
C ILE A 125 4.79 -1.44 12.13
N GLN A 126 4.15 -0.51 12.83
CA GLN A 126 4.77 0.75 13.22
C GLN A 126 5.49 0.54 14.55
N LEU A 127 6.81 0.34 14.53
CA LEU A 127 7.62 0.01 15.70
C LEU A 127 7.50 1.04 16.83
N HIS A 128 7.38 2.31 16.50
CA HIS A 128 7.24 3.35 17.53
C HIS A 128 5.95 3.19 18.36
N LYS A 129 4.88 2.64 17.78
CA LYS A 129 3.62 2.36 18.50
C LYS A 129 3.71 1.13 19.39
N VAL A 130 4.67 0.24 19.12
CA VAL A 130 4.92 -0.95 19.93
C VAL A 130 5.87 -0.65 21.11
N ILE A 131 6.88 0.18 20.86
CA ILE A 131 7.96 0.48 21.81
C ILE A 131 7.57 1.61 22.76
N TRP A 132 6.90 2.66 22.25
CA TRP A 132 6.48 3.83 23.01
C TRP A 132 4.96 3.92 23.09
N ASP A 133 4.47 4.82 23.97
CA ASP A 133 3.06 5.16 23.99
C ASP A 133 2.61 5.63 22.59
N PRO A 134 1.52 5.07 22.03
CA PRO A 134 1.02 5.44 20.70
C PRO A 134 0.67 6.92 20.56
N GLN A 135 0.38 7.60 21.67
CA GLN A 135 0.07 9.03 21.71
C GLN A 135 1.31 9.92 21.77
N LYS A 136 2.49 9.34 22.01
CA LYS A 136 3.73 10.09 22.10
C LYS A 136 4.14 10.61 20.72
N ARG A 137 4.35 11.92 20.63
CA ARG A 137 4.78 12.56 19.39
C ARG A 137 6.32 12.67 19.33
N GLY A 138 6.85 12.74 18.11
CA GLY A 138 8.28 12.92 17.89
C GLY A 138 9.12 11.64 17.95
N VAL A 139 8.47 10.49 17.84
CA VAL A 139 9.13 9.17 17.81
C VAL A 139 8.88 8.44 16.52
#